data_dbc2567a3f20b43334fbbd3ec93c03e7
#
_entry.id   dbc2567a3f20b43334fbbd3ec93c03e7
#
_cell.length_a   1.000
_cell.length_b   1.000
_cell.length_c   1.000
_cell.angle_alpha   90.00
_cell.angle_beta   90.00
_cell.angle_gamma   90.00
#
_symmetry.space_group_name_H-M   'P 1'
#
loop_
_entity.id
_entity.type
_entity.pdbx_description
1 polymer ?
#
loop_
_entity_poly.entity_id
_entity_poly.type
_entity_poly.pdbx_seq_one_letter_code
_entity_poly.pdbx_strand_id
1 'polypeptide(L)'
;MRKYLLDTNICAYFLNGKFNLETKIEKVGFENCAVSEITIAELKYGVEKSVQKEKNEKILQTFQTYFDVIPIFPSLNIYAKEKARLKTKGKILDDFDLLIGATAIFHNFILVTRNSTDFDRLENIEIDEWTIS
;
A
#
# COMPACT_ATOMS: atom_id res chain seq x y z
N MET A 1 6.27 -17.86 -5.57
CA MET A 1 5.44 -16.79 -6.17
C MET A 1 5.61 -15.51 -5.38
N ARG A 2 5.81 -14.41 -6.08
CA ARG A 2 5.93 -13.11 -5.42
C ARG A 2 4.57 -12.65 -4.91
N LYS A 3 4.60 -11.96 -3.78
CA LYS A 3 3.39 -11.36 -3.21
C LYS A 3 3.21 -9.93 -3.70
N TYR A 4 2.02 -9.43 -3.52
CA TYR A 4 1.63 -8.06 -3.85
C TYR A 4 1.45 -7.25 -2.58
N LEU A 5 1.95 -6.02 -2.58
CA LEU A 5 1.69 -5.06 -1.52
C LEU A 5 0.68 -4.05 -2.06
N LEU A 6 -0.46 -3.93 -1.42
CA LEU A 6 -1.52 -3.03 -1.85
C LEU A 6 -1.32 -1.65 -1.24
N ASP A 7 -1.20 -0.63 -2.09
CA ASP A 7 -1.12 0.76 -1.65
C ASP A 7 -2.42 1.19 -0.96
N THR A 8 -2.36 2.20 -0.11
CA THR A 8 -3.51 2.68 0.66
C THR A 8 -4.71 3.03 -0.21
N ASN A 9 -4.49 3.72 -1.32
CA ASN A 9 -5.59 4.08 -2.22
C ASN A 9 -6.26 2.85 -2.84
N ILE A 10 -5.48 1.81 -3.16
CA ILE A 10 -6.02 0.55 -3.66
C ILE A 10 -6.91 -0.09 -2.60
N CYS A 11 -6.48 -0.09 -1.34
CA CYS A 11 -7.27 -0.63 -0.23
C CYS A 11 -8.58 0.15 -0.06
N ALA A 12 -8.53 1.48 -0.17
CA ALA A 12 -9.73 2.31 -0.09
C ALA A 12 -10.70 2.01 -1.24
N TYR A 13 -10.20 1.85 -2.46
CA TYR A 13 -11.03 1.47 -3.60
C TYR A 13 -11.64 0.08 -3.41
N PHE A 14 -10.87 -0.87 -2.90
CA PHE A 14 -11.37 -2.20 -2.59
C PHE A 14 -12.54 -2.14 -1.59
N LEU A 15 -12.37 -1.36 -0.52
CA LEU A 15 -13.40 -1.20 0.50
C LEU A 15 -14.66 -0.53 -0.04
N ASN A 16 -14.54 0.29 -1.08
CA ASN A 16 -15.66 0.98 -1.72
C ASN A 16 -16.20 0.24 -2.95
N GLY A 17 -15.74 -0.97 -3.20
CA GLY A 17 -16.21 -1.80 -4.31
C GLY A 17 -15.88 -1.28 -5.70
N LYS A 18 -14.79 -0.52 -5.83
CA LYS A 18 -14.38 0.07 -7.11
C LYS A 18 -13.40 -0.80 -7.88
N PHE A 19 -13.39 -0.66 -9.20
CA PHE A 19 -12.40 -1.25 -10.12
C PHE A 19 -12.35 -2.78 -10.12
N ASN A 20 -13.38 -3.47 -9.64
CA ASN A 20 -13.40 -4.94 -9.56
C ASN A 20 -12.20 -5.50 -8.82
N LEU A 21 -11.71 -4.79 -7.81
CA LEU A 21 -10.50 -5.19 -7.08
C LEU A 21 -10.69 -6.49 -6.33
N GLU A 22 -11.90 -6.75 -5.81
CA GLU A 22 -12.19 -8.02 -5.15
C GLU A 22 -11.92 -9.20 -6.08
N THR A 23 -12.40 -9.12 -7.32
CA THR A 23 -12.18 -10.16 -8.32
C THR A 23 -10.69 -10.33 -8.64
N LYS A 24 -9.97 -9.23 -8.77
CA LYS A 24 -8.52 -9.27 -9.04
C LYS A 24 -7.74 -9.89 -7.89
N ILE A 25 -8.11 -9.54 -6.66
CA ILE A 25 -7.48 -10.08 -5.46
C ILE A 25 -7.78 -11.58 -5.34
N GLU A 26 -9.03 -11.98 -5.57
CA GLU A 26 -9.39 -13.40 -5.56
C GLU A 26 -8.60 -14.19 -6.60
N LYS A 27 -8.38 -13.61 -7.77
CA LYS A 27 -7.66 -14.26 -8.86
C LYS A 27 -6.21 -14.55 -8.50
N VAL A 28 -5.52 -13.61 -7.86
CA VAL A 28 -4.13 -13.80 -7.42
C VAL A 28 -4.06 -14.52 -6.07
N GLY A 29 -5.13 -14.52 -5.30
CA GLY A 29 -5.23 -15.10 -3.96
C GLY A 29 -5.04 -14.06 -2.88
N PHE A 30 -5.96 -14.01 -1.91
CA PHE A 30 -5.83 -13.10 -0.76
C PHE A 30 -4.53 -13.35 0.01
N GLU A 31 -4.12 -14.61 0.10
CA GLU A 31 -2.89 -15.02 0.78
C GLU A 31 -1.62 -14.49 0.09
N ASN A 32 -1.73 -14.06 -1.14
CA ASN A 32 -0.61 -13.47 -1.91
C ASN A 32 -0.63 -11.95 -1.89
N CYS A 33 -1.54 -11.34 -1.13
CA CYS A 33 -1.66 -9.90 -0.98
C CYS A 33 -1.35 -9.51 0.46
N ALA A 34 -0.69 -8.38 0.64
CA ALA A 34 -0.35 -7.85 1.96
C ALA A 34 -0.54 -6.34 1.95
N VAL A 35 -0.58 -5.75 3.14
CA VAL A 35 -0.69 -4.30 3.31
C VAL A 35 0.35 -3.84 4.32
N SER A 36 0.81 -2.61 4.18
CA SER A 36 1.72 -2.01 5.15
C SER A 36 0.98 -1.57 6.40
N GLU A 37 1.65 -1.58 7.55
CA GLU A 37 1.10 -0.95 8.76
C GLU A 37 0.86 0.55 8.57
N ILE A 38 1.58 1.21 7.64
CA ILE A 38 1.28 2.59 7.25
C ILE A 38 -0.11 2.69 6.64
N THR A 39 -0.47 1.75 5.76
CA THR A 39 -1.81 1.70 5.17
C THR A 39 -2.88 1.56 6.26
N ILE A 40 -2.63 0.70 7.24
CA ILE A 40 -3.57 0.54 8.36
C ILE A 40 -3.69 1.86 9.14
N ALA A 41 -2.59 2.55 9.40
CA ALA A 41 -2.61 3.85 10.08
C ALA A 41 -3.45 4.87 9.32
N GLU A 42 -3.27 4.95 8.00
CA GLU A 42 -4.03 5.88 7.17
C GLU A 42 -5.53 5.54 7.13
N LEU A 43 -5.86 4.25 7.05
CA LEU A 43 -7.25 3.81 7.06
C LEU A 43 -7.91 4.08 8.42
N LYS A 44 -7.18 3.88 9.53
CA LYS A 44 -7.68 4.21 10.87
C LYS A 44 -7.97 5.70 11.01
N TYR A 45 -7.09 6.54 10.48
CA TYR A 45 -7.35 7.98 10.45
C TYR A 45 -8.62 8.30 9.65
N GLY A 46 -8.80 7.65 8.50
CA GLY A 46 -10.02 7.81 7.71
C GLY A 46 -11.28 7.44 8.48
N VAL A 47 -11.23 6.38 9.29
CA VAL A 47 -12.35 5.97 10.16
C VAL A 47 -12.64 7.05 11.20
N GLU A 48 -11.60 7.58 11.87
CA GLU A 48 -11.75 8.59 12.92
C GLU A 48 -12.45 9.85 12.44
N LYS A 49 -12.18 10.28 11.21
CA LYS A 49 -12.81 11.48 10.67
C LYS A 49 -14.13 11.23 9.94
N SER A 50 -14.59 9.97 9.86
CA SER A 50 -15.82 9.64 9.13
C SER A 50 -17.06 9.89 9.98
N VAL A 51 -18.19 10.10 9.29
CA VAL A 51 -19.50 10.33 9.94
C VAL A 51 -20.00 9.05 10.61
N GLN A 52 -19.76 7.89 10.00
CA GLN A 52 -20.20 6.58 10.51
C GLN A 52 -19.04 5.81 11.12
N LYS A 53 -18.44 6.39 12.14
CA LYS A 53 -17.22 5.87 12.75
C LYS A 53 -17.34 4.42 13.20
N GLU A 54 -18.38 4.08 13.95
CA GLU A 54 -18.55 2.71 14.50
C GLU A 54 -18.69 1.67 13.39
N LYS A 55 -19.49 1.99 12.36
CA LYS A 55 -19.68 1.12 11.21
C LYS A 55 -18.37 0.92 10.47
N ASN A 56 -17.66 2.00 10.20
CA ASN A 56 -16.42 1.97 9.42
C ASN A 56 -15.30 1.28 10.20
N GLU A 57 -15.29 1.40 11.53
CA GLU A 57 -14.32 0.70 12.36
C GLU A 57 -14.49 -0.83 12.25
N LYS A 58 -15.74 -1.31 12.25
CA LYS A 58 -16.01 -2.75 12.07
C LYS A 58 -15.60 -3.23 10.69
N ILE A 59 -15.85 -2.42 9.67
CA ILE A 59 -15.42 -2.74 8.30
C ILE A 59 -13.90 -2.87 8.24
N LEU A 60 -13.18 -1.94 8.87
CA LEU A 60 -11.72 -1.99 8.89
C LEU A 60 -11.20 -3.19 9.66
N GLN A 61 -11.82 -3.54 10.80
CA GLN A 61 -11.43 -4.73 11.54
C GLN A 61 -11.56 -5.99 10.69
N THR A 62 -12.66 -6.12 9.95
CA THR A 62 -12.86 -7.25 9.03
C THR A 62 -11.83 -7.24 7.91
N PHE A 63 -11.56 -6.08 7.33
CA PHE A 63 -10.54 -5.92 6.30
C PHE A 63 -9.18 -6.44 6.76
N GLN A 64 -8.80 -6.13 7.99
CA GLN A 64 -7.51 -6.55 8.54
C GLN A 64 -7.36 -8.06 8.66
N THR A 65 -8.47 -8.80 8.67
CA THR A 65 -8.40 -10.27 8.70
C THR A 65 -8.10 -10.89 7.34
N TYR A 66 -8.24 -10.13 6.25
CA TYR A 66 -8.02 -10.63 4.90
C TYR A 66 -6.56 -10.65 4.49
N PHE A 67 -5.74 -9.77 5.06
CA PHE A 67 -4.38 -9.53 4.58
C PHE A 67 -3.37 -9.56 5.71
N ASP A 68 -2.15 -10.00 5.41
CA ASP A 68 -1.03 -9.82 6.32
C ASP A 68 -0.67 -8.34 6.40
N VAL A 69 -0.42 -7.86 7.61
CA VAL A 69 0.04 -6.49 7.84
C VAL A 69 1.54 -6.51 8.03
N ILE A 70 2.25 -5.83 7.15
CA ILE A 70 3.72 -5.87 7.11
C ILE A 70 4.29 -4.69 7.89
N PRO A 71 5.17 -4.95 8.88
CA PRO A 71 5.79 -3.87 9.64
C PRO A 71 6.83 -3.10 8.83
N ILE A 72 7.00 -1.83 9.14
CA ILE A 72 7.94 -0.96 8.42
C ILE A 72 9.38 -1.10 8.91
N PHE A 73 9.58 -1.58 10.14
CA PHE A 73 10.90 -1.58 10.76
C PHE A 73 12.02 -2.17 9.88
N PRO A 74 11.84 -3.34 9.25
CA PRO A 74 12.89 -3.91 8.41
C PRO A 74 13.25 -3.07 7.17
N SER A 75 12.38 -2.15 6.78
CA SER A 75 12.52 -1.36 5.55
C SER A 75 13.14 0.01 5.79
N LEU A 76 13.46 0.36 7.04
CA LEU A 76 13.88 1.72 7.38
C LEU A 76 15.18 2.16 6.72
N ASN A 77 16.11 1.23 6.50
CA ASN A 77 17.35 1.58 5.82
C ASN A 77 17.11 1.94 4.34
N ILE A 78 16.23 1.21 3.68
CA ILE A 78 15.84 1.51 2.29
C ILE A 78 15.14 2.85 2.24
N TYR A 79 14.21 3.10 3.16
CA TYR A 79 13.53 4.38 3.27
C TYR A 79 14.54 5.54 3.37
N ALA A 80 15.49 5.43 4.28
CA ALA A 80 16.46 6.51 4.51
C ALA A 80 17.34 6.76 3.28
N LYS A 81 17.82 5.71 2.65
CA LYS A 81 18.66 5.81 1.45
C LYS A 81 17.91 6.42 0.28
N GLU A 82 16.69 5.97 0.03
CA GLU A 82 15.89 6.47 -1.09
C GLU A 82 15.43 7.90 -0.85
N LYS A 83 15.09 8.24 0.38
CA LYS A 83 14.74 9.64 0.71
C LYS A 83 15.89 10.57 0.43
N ALA A 84 17.09 10.22 0.88
CA ALA A 84 18.29 11.03 0.65
C ALA A 84 18.59 11.16 -0.85
N ARG A 85 18.51 10.06 -1.60
CA ARG A 85 18.77 10.06 -3.03
C ARG A 85 17.77 10.94 -3.79
N LEU A 86 16.47 10.81 -3.49
CA LEU A 86 15.43 11.58 -4.16
C LEU A 86 15.54 13.07 -3.85
N LYS A 87 15.87 13.41 -2.60
CA LYS A 87 16.07 14.80 -2.20
C LYS A 87 17.20 15.46 -2.99
N THR A 88 18.30 14.74 -3.18
CA THR A 88 19.43 15.21 -3.99
C THR A 88 19.01 15.51 -5.43
N LYS A 89 18.10 14.69 -5.98
CA LYS A 89 17.61 14.85 -7.35
C LYS A 89 16.44 15.84 -7.46
N GLY A 90 15.99 16.42 -6.36
CA GLY A 90 14.85 17.34 -6.35
C GLY A 90 13.51 16.66 -6.62
N LYS A 91 13.43 15.34 -6.38
CA LYS A 91 12.23 14.54 -6.63
C LYS A 91 11.71 13.96 -5.33
N ILE A 92 11.05 14.80 -4.53
CA ILE A 92 10.55 14.41 -3.21
C ILE A 92 9.31 13.53 -3.34
N LEU A 93 9.24 12.51 -2.49
CA LEU A 93 8.07 11.66 -2.33
C LEU A 93 7.59 11.79 -0.88
N ASP A 94 6.27 11.74 -0.67
CA ASP A 94 5.70 11.78 0.68
C ASP A 94 6.26 10.64 1.54
N ASP A 95 6.48 10.89 2.83
CA ASP A 95 7.11 9.90 3.71
C ASP A 95 6.30 8.61 3.83
N PHE A 96 4.97 8.69 3.88
CA PHE A 96 4.16 7.49 3.94
C PHE A 96 4.30 6.67 2.67
N ASP A 97 4.29 7.31 1.50
CA ASP A 97 4.51 6.63 0.24
C ASP A 97 5.91 6.01 0.19
N LEU A 98 6.92 6.73 0.67
CA LEU A 98 8.28 6.21 0.75
C LEU A 98 8.37 4.97 1.62
N LEU A 99 7.69 4.96 2.77
CA LEU A 99 7.69 3.81 3.68
C LEU A 99 6.98 2.61 3.06
N ILE A 100 5.88 2.84 2.36
CA ILE A 100 5.16 1.78 1.64
C ILE A 100 6.05 1.22 0.53
N GLY A 101 6.65 2.09 -0.28
CA GLY A 101 7.53 1.67 -1.36
C GLY A 101 8.76 0.92 -0.86
N ALA A 102 9.38 1.42 0.22
CA ALA A 102 10.53 0.76 0.83
C ALA A 102 10.18 -0.64 1.34
N THR A 103 8.98 -0.82 1.86
CA THR A 103 8.49 -2.12 2.30
C THR A 103 8.39 -3.09 1.12
N ALA A 104 7.83 -2.64 0.00
CA ALA A 104 7.73 -3.46 -1.20
C ALA A 104 9.12 -3.88 -1.71
N ILE A 105 10.06 -2.95 -1.72
CA ILE A 105 11.44 -3.23 -2.17
C ILE A 105 12.11 -4.23 -1.25
N PHE A 106 12.05 -4.01 0.05
CA PHE A 106 12.73 -4.87 1.02
C PHE A 106 12.25 -6.32 0.92
N HIS A 107 10.93 -6.52 0.82
CA HIS A 107 10.35 -7.86 0.78
C HIS A 107 10.24 -8.43 -0.64
N ASN A 108 10.68 -7.68 -1.65
CA ASN A 108 10.55 -8.07 -3.06
C ASN A 108 9.09 -8.32 -3.45
N PHE A 109 8.20 -7.47 -2.94
CA PHE A 109 6.78 -7.47 -3.32
C PHE A 109 6.56 -6.62 -4.57
N ILE A 110 5.52 -6.95 -5.32
CA ILE A 110 5.04 -6.09 -6.40
C ILE A 110 4.08 -5.08 -5.77
N LEU A 111 4.35 -3.80 -5.93
CA LEU A 111 3.49 -2.74 -5.39
C LEU A 111 2.29 -2.53 -6.32
N VAL A 112 1.10 -2.71 -5.81
CA VAL A 112 -0.13 -2.41 -6.54
C VAL A 112 -0.55 -1.00 -6.17
N THR A 113 -0.51 -0.09 -7.14
CA THR A 113 -0.81 1.31 -6.91
C THR A 113 -1.41 1.93 -8.16
N ARG A 114 -2.13 3.02 -7.97
CA ARG A 114 -2.60 3.87 -9.05
C ARG A 114 -1.64 5.04 -9.29
N ASN A 115 -0.69 5.23 -8.40
CA ASN A 115 0.26 6.35 -8.42
C ASN A 115 1.63 5.90 -8.94
N SER A 116 1.63 5.20 -10.07
CA SER A 116 2.86 4.62 -10.62
C SER A 116 3.92 5.66 -10.96
N THR A 117 3.52 6.85 -11.41
CA THR A 117 4.46 7.91 -11.77
C THR A 117 5.34 8.32 -10.59
N ASP A 118 4.76 8.45 -9.39
CA ASP A 118 5.51 8.83 -8.20
C ASP A 118 6.36 7.68 -7.69
N PHE A 119 5.79 6.49 -7.57
CA PHE A 119 6.51 5.33 -7.04
C PHE A 119 7.62 4.85 -7.97
N ASP A 120 7.50 5.08 -9.27
CA ASP A 120 8.51 4.69 -10.25
C ASP A 120 9.85 5.42 -10.03
N ARG A 121 9.87 6.47 -9.22
CA ARG A 121 11.09 7.18 -8.82
C ARG A 121 12.00 6.33 -7.92
N LEU A 122 11.45 5.30 -7.27
CA LEU A 122 12.20 4.44 -6.36
C LEU A 122 12.99 3.39 -7.14
N GLU A 123 14.25 3.19 -6.77
CA GLU A 123 15.08 2.14 -7.40
C GLU A 123 14.61 0.76 -6.97
N ASN A 124 14.61 -0.16 -7.93
CA ASN A 124 14.26 -1.57 -7.72
C ASN A 124 12.79 -1.83 -7.37
N ILE A 125 11.93 -0.83 -7.48
CA ILE A 125 10.50 -1.02 -7.27
C ILE A 125 9.90 -1.72 -8.49
N GLU A 126 8.99 -2.67 -8.26
CA GLU A 126 8.14 -3.22 -9.31
C GLU A 126 6.71 -2.84 -9.02
N ILE A 127 6.01 -2.36 -10.02
CA ILE A 127 4.68 -1.78 -9.89
C ILE A 127 3.71 -2.51 -10.81
N ASP A 128 2.50 -2.73 -10.32
CA ASP A 128 1.38 -3.23 -11.13
C ASP A 128 0.18 -2.32 -10.89
N GLU A 129 -0.55 -2.02 -11.93
CA GLU A 129 -1.77 -1.21 -11.86
C GLU A 129 -3.00 -2.08 -12.13
N TRP A 130 -3.88 -2.16 -11.12
CA TRP A 130 -5.10 -2.97 -11.20
C TRP A 130 -6.36 -2.13 -11.45
N THR A 131 -6.22 -0.83 -11.61
CA THR A 131 -7.34 0.09 -11.82
C THR A 131 -7.52 0.49 -13.27
N ILE A 132 -6.69 0.00 -14.16
CA ILE A 132 -6.80 0.23 -15.59
C ILE A 132 -7.68 -0.89 -16.18
N SER A 133 -8.70 -0.52 -16.91
CA SER A 133 -9.59 -1.48 -17.58
C SER A 133 -9.05 -1.92 -18.93
#